data_1176766f1478ada528987ebe646138aa
#
_entry.id   1176766f1478ada528987ebe646138aa
#
_cell.length_a   1.000
_cell.length_b   1.000
_cell.length_c   1.000
_cell.angle_alpha   90.00
_cell.angle_beta   90.00
_cell.angle_gamma   90.00
#
_symmetry.space_group_name_H-M   'P 1'
#
loop_
_entity.id
_entity.type
_entity.pdbx_description
1 polymer ?
#
loop_
_entity_poly.entity_id
_entity_poly.type
_entity_poly.pdbx_seq_one_letter_code
_entity_poly.pdbx_strand_id
1 'polypeptide(L)'
;MKYSQDEMVQREHFFSIVDEIDSCLIDEARTPLVISGAAEDKTNQYRAVDKLIKILKKTDYEIDEKDKNVLLTNDGVTNVEKIFSDAGILKNNNFYDPENLSLVHYVNQALRANHLFQKGKDYIIQNDSLKIIDELTGRILEGRRFGDGLHQALEA
;
A
#
# COMPACT_ATOMS: atom_id res chain seq x y z
N MET A 1 -14.65 -12.18 15.14
CA MET A 1 -15.65 -12.33 14.09
C MET A 1 -15.91 -13.79 13.85
N LYS A 2 -17.14 -14.16 13.50
CA LYS A 2 -17.53 -15.51 13.12
C LYS A 2 -18.04 -15.49 11.67
N TYR A 3 -17.84 -16.59 10.95
CA TYR A 3 -18.24 -16.69 9.55
C TYR A 3 -19.69 -17.17 9.37
N SER A 4 -20.26 -17.83 10.39
CA SER A 4 -21.64 -18.30 10.39
C SER A 4 -22.47 -17.51 11.40
N GLN A 5 -23.71 -17.19 11.02
CA GLN A 5 -24.64 -16.46 11.86
C GLN A 5 -24.99 -17.24 13.15
N ASP A 6 -25.04 -18.57 13.06
CA ASP A 6 -25.36 -19.46 14.20
C ASP A 6 -24.25 -19.43 15.27
N GLU A 7 -23.02 -19.08 14.89
CA GLU A 7 -21.88 -18.98 15.79
C GLU A 7 -21.72 -17.60 16.42
N MET A 8 -22.53 -16.62 16.01
CA MET A 8 -22.48 -15.27 16.57
C MET A 8 -23.05 -15.25 17.98
N VAL A 9 -22.34 -14.60 18.88
CA VAL A 9 -22.77 -14.40 20.27
C VAL A 9 -23.93 -13.43 20.33
N GLN A 10 -23.93 -12.42 19.46
CA GLN A 10 -24.95 -11.37 19.39
C GLN A 10 -26.18 -11.89 18.64
N ARG A 11 -27.35 -11.70 19.24
CA ARG A 11 -28.66 -12.05 18.67
C ARG A 11 -29.32 -10.83 18.06
N GLU A 12 -30.48 -11.01 17.42
CA GLU A 12 -31.31 -9.91 16.92
C GLU A 12 -31.69 -8.95 18.05
N HIS A 13 -31.64 -7.66 17.74
CA HIS A 13 -32.04 -6.62 18.67
C HIS A 13 -33.54 -6.34 18.54
N PHE A 14 -34.23 -6.29 19.66
CA PHE A 14 -35.64 -5.91 19.68
C PHE A 14 -35.81 -4.41 19.37
N PHE A 15 -34.91 -3.59 19.88
CA PHE A 15 -34.73 -2.16 19.56
C PHE A 15 -33.31 -1.75 19.93
N SER A 16 -32.87 -0.63 19.41
CA SER A 16 -31.58 -0.01 19.79
C SER A 16 -31.76 1.47 20.04
N ILE A 17 -31.02 1.98 21.01
CA ILE A 17 -30.88 3.40 21.29
C ILE A 17 -29.44 3.74 20.90
N VAL A 18 -29.26 4.71 19.99
CA VAL A 18 -27.96 5.18 19.55
C VAL A 18 -27.78 6.60 20.04
N ASP A 19 -26.78 6.80 20.91
CA ASP A 19 -26.33 8.10 21.38
C ASP A 19 -25.18 8.59 20.50
N GLU A 20 -24.99 9.90 20.38
CA GLU A 20 -23.94 10.51 19.55
C GLU A 20 -23.92 9.96 18.11
N ILE A 21 -25.06 9.94 17.48
CA ILE A 21 -25.26 9.32 16.16
C ILE A 21 -24.42 9.98 15.06
N ASP A 22 -24.10 11.25 15.20
CA ASP A 22 -23.21 12.03 14.36
C ASP A 22 -21.79 11.43 14.34
N SER A 23 -21.24 11.05 15.49
CA SER A 23 -19.96 10.35 15.56
C SER A 23 -20.00 9.03 14.80
N CYS A 24 -21.06 8.23 14.97
CA CYS A 24 -21.17 6.92 14.32
C CYS A 24 -21.43 7.00 12.82
N LEU A 25 -22.32 7.90 12.37
CA LEU A 25 -22.82 7.94 11.00
C LEU A 25 -22.17 9.03 10.13
N ILE A 26 -21.43 9.95 10.71
CA ILE A 26 -20.78 11.05 9.99
C ILE A 26 -19.27 10.97 10.17
N ASP A 27 -18.77 11.16 11.39
CA ASP A 27 -17.32 11.28 11.65
C ASP A 27 -16.57 9.97 11.38
N GLU A 28 -17.11 8.83 11.84
CA GLU A 28 -16.50 7.52 11.67
C GLU A 28 -17.15 6.66 10.58
N ALA A 29 -18.14 7.19 9.86
CA ALA A 29 -18.90 6.43 8.85
C ALA A 29 -18.01 5.85 7.73
N ARG A 30 -16.86 6.48 7.46
CA ARG A 30 -15.89 6.06 6.43
C ARG A 30 -14.68 5.33 6.99
N THR A 31 -14.65 5.05 8.29
CA THR A 31 -13.55 4.30 8.88
C THR A 31 -13.58 2.86 8.38
N PRO A 32 -12.60 2.40 7.61
CA PRO A 32 -12.62 1.05 7.07
C PRO A 32 -12.47 0.03 8.17
N LEU A 33 -13.26 -1.04 8.13
CA LEU A 33 -13.04 -2.21 8.94
C LEU A 33 -11.83 -2.97 8.38
N VAL A 34 -10.71 -2.90 9.09
CA VAL A 34 -9.50 -3.62 8.72
C VAL A 34 -9.48 -4.97 9.44
N ILE A 35 -9.56 -6.05 8.68
CA ILE A 35 -9.35 -7.40 9.17
C ILE A 35 -7.93 -7.79 8.76
N SER A 36 -7.01 -7.85 9.72
CA SER A 36 -5.65 -8.31 9.47
C SER A 36 -5.55 -9.82 9.72
N GLY A 37 -4.96 -10.54 8.77
CA GLY A 37 -4.59 -11.95 8.89
C GLY A 37 -3.13 -12.15 8.55
N ALA A 38 -2.62 -13.36 8.70
CA ALA A 38 -1.31 -13.70 8.18
C ALA A 38 -1.32 -13.52 6.65
N ALA A 39 -0.62 -12.52 6.17
CA ALA A 39 -0.43 -12.31 4.73
C ALA A 39 0.62 -13.30 4.22
N GLU A 40 0.43 -13.78 2.99
CA GLU A 40 1.52 -14.44 2.27
C GLU A 40 2.73 -13.51 2.21
N ASP A 41 3.91 -14.07 2.48
CA ASP A 41 5.16 -13.30 2.38
C ASP A 41 5.46 -12.98 0.91
N LYS A 42 5.05 -11.79 0.48
CA LYS A 42 5.26 -11.27 -0.88
C LYS A 42 6.53 -10.40 -0.99
N THR A 43 7.38 -10.39 0.01
CA THR A 43 8.61 -9.58 0.09
C THR A 43 9.50 -9.77 -1.13
N ASN A 44 9.62 -11.00 -1.63
CA ASN A 44 10.43 -11.28 -2.81
C ASN A 44 9.90 -10.58 -4.08
N GLN A 45 8.58 -10.44 -4.22
CA GLN A 45 7.96 -9.76 -5.35
C GLN A 45 8.22 -8.25 -5.28
N TYR A 46 8.10 -7.63 -4.10
CA TYR A 46 8.46 -6.22 -3.90
C TYR A 46 9.92 -5.96 -4.23
N ARG A 47 10.86 -6.81 -3.78
CA ARG A 47 12.29 -6.69 -4.10
C ARG A 47 12.59 -6.82 -5.59
N ALA A 48 11.92 -7.73 -6.29
CA ALA A 48 12.08 -7.88 -7.73
C ALA A 48 11.59 -6.63 -8.47
N VAL A 49 10.43 -6.12 -8.10
CA VAL A 49 9.84 -4.91 -8.69
C VAL A 49 10.70 -3.68 -8.38
N ASP A 50 11.17 -3.50 -7.15
CA ASP A 50 12.01 -2.37 -6.74
C ASP A 50 13.29 -2.25 -7.59
N LYS A 51 13.96 -3.39 -7.86
CA LYS A 51 15.14 -3.40 -8.73
C LYS A 51 14.84 -2.93 -10.14
N LEU A 52 13.69 -3.29 -10.69
CA LEU A 52 13.29 -2.92 -12.05
C LEU A 52 12.81 -1.46 -12.13
N ILE A 53 12.13 -0.97 -11.11
CA ILE A 53 11.67 0.43 -11.03
C ILE A 53 12.86 1.41 -11.00
N LYS A 54 13.97 1.05 -10.36
CA LYS A 54 15.18 1.89 -10.32
C LYS A 54 15.83 2.13 -11.69
N ILE A 55 15.42 1.39 -12.73
CA ILE A 55 15.88 1.58 -14.11
C ILE A 55 15.11 2.70 -14.82
N LEU A 56 13.91 3.04 -14.35
CA LEU A 56 13.05 4.07 -14.93
C LEU A 56 13.70 5.45 -14.85
N LYS A 57 13.44 6.27 -15.85
CA LYS A 57 13.92 7.66 -15.95
C LYS A 57 12.89 8.62 -15.34
N LYS A 58 13.33 9.82 -15.00
CA LYS A 58 12.44 10.87 -14.49
C LYS A 58 11.30 11.26 -15.46
N THR A 59 11.43 10.95 -16.75
CA THR A 59 10.41 11.18 -17.77
C THR A 59 9.28 10.14 -17.77
N ASP A 60 9.52 9.02 -17.10
CA ASP A 60 8.63 7.86 -17.12
C ASP A 60 7.53 7.96 -16.05
N TYR A 61 7.65 8.90 -15.11
CA TYR A 61 6.67 9.11 -14.04
C TYR A 61 6.53 10.59 -13.67
N GLU A 62 5.39 10.93 -13.12
CA GLU A 62 5.08 12.24 -12.55
C GLU A 62 4.83 12.10 -11.05
N ILE A 63 5.41 13.02 -10.27
CA ILE A 63 5.26 13.05 -8.81
C ILE A 63 4.21 14.10 -8.46
N ASP A 64 3.14 13.69 -7.82
CA ASP A 64 2.17 14.57 -7.18
C ASP A 64 2.44 14.62 -5.67
N GLU A 65 3.17 15.65 -5.25
CA GLU A 65 3.50 15.83 -3.83
C GLU A 65 2.27 16.15 -2.98
N LYS A 66 1.26 16.80 -3.57
CA LYS A 66 0.05 17.22 -2.86
C LYS A 66 -0.81 16.01 -2.48
N ASP A 67 -1.04 15.12 -3.43
CA ASP A 67 -1.82 13.91 -3.22
C ASP A 67 -0.96 12.73 -2.73
N LYS A 68 0.34 12.98 -2.48
CA LYS A 68 1.34 11.97 -2.09
C LYS A 68 1.25 10.73 -2.98
N ASN A 69 1.27 10.95 -4.30
CA ASN A 69 1.17 9.90 -5.30
C ASN A 69 2.24 10.04 -6.40
N VAL A 70 2.54 8.93 -7.06
CA VAL A 70 3.43 8.88 -8.23
C VAL A 70 2.72 8.12 -9.33
N LEU A 71 2.57 8.74 -10.49
CA LEU A 71 1.86 8.19 -11.64
C LEU A 71 2.84 7.93 -12.77
N LEU A 72 2.70 6.79 -13.45
CA LEU A 72 3.42 6.52 -14.68
C LEU A 72 2.86 7.39 -15.82
N THR A 73 3.76 7.96 -16.62
CA THR A 73 3.41 8.58 -17.91
C THR A 73 3.11 7.49 -18.95
N ASN A 74 2.57 7.88 -20.10
CA ASN A 74 2.35 6.92 -21.21
C ASN A 74 3.66 6.26 -21.66
N ASP A 75 4.74 7.02 -21.72
CA ASP A 75 6.08 6.50 -22.03
C ASP A 75 6.58 5.60 -20.91
N GLY A 76 6.30 5.94 -19.65
CA GLY A 76 6.61 5.13 -18.48
C GLY A 76 5.93 3.78 -18.49
N VAL A 77 4.64 3.73 -18.85
CA VAL A 77 3.91 2.46 -19.00
C VAL A 77 4.58 1.59 -20.06
N THR A 78 4.91 2.14 -21.23
CA THR A 78 5.58 1.41 -22.32
C THR A 78 6.94 0.88 -21.87
N ASN A 79 7.71 1.69 -21.13
CA ASN A 79 9.01 1.27 -20.62
C ASN A 79 8.88 0.18 -19.53
N VAL A 80 7.91 0.31 -18.63
CA VAL A 80 7.59 -0.73 -17.63
C VAL A 80 7.21 -2.03 -18.32
N GLU A 81 6.31 -2.01 -19.31
CA GLU A 81 5.92 -3.19 -20.08
C GLU A 81 7.12 -3.89 -20.69
N LYS A 82 8.03 -3.14 -21.32
CA LYS A 82 9.25 -3.69 -21.90
C LYS A 82 10.15 -4.31 -20.84
N ILE A 83 10.48 -3.58 -19.78
CA ILE A 83 11.39 -4.05 -18.72
C ILE A 83 10.83 -5.30 -18.03
N PHE A 84 9.53 -5.33 -17.74
CA PHE A 84 8.89 -6.45 -17.04
C PHE A 84 8.64 -7.65 -17.96
N SER A 85 8.43 -7.41 -19.26
CA SER A 85 8.37 -8.47 -20.27
C SER A 85 9.75 -9.14 -20.44
N ASP A 86 10.81 -8.36 -20.54
CA ASP A 86 12.19 -8.85 -20.64
C ASP A 86 12.60 -9.65 -19.38
N ALA A 87 12.08 -9.27 -18.22
CA ALA A 87 12.26 -9.98 -16.95
C ALA A 87 11.36 -11.22 -16.80
N GLY A 88 10.42 -11.46 -17.71
CA GLY A 88 9.48 -12.58 -17.66
C GLY A 88 8.46 -12.51 -16.53
N ILE A 89 8.18 -11.31 -16.01
CA ILE A 89 7.25 -11.10 -14.89
C ILE A 89 5.88 -10.67 -15.40
N LEU A 90 5.83 -10.01 -16.57
CA LEU A 90 4.60 -9.51 -17.16
C LEU A 90 3.84 -10.61 -17.89
N LYS A 91 2.55 -10.72 -17.64
CA LYS A 91 1.65 -11.61 -18.38
C LYS A 91 0.98 -10.82 -19.51
N ASN A 92 0.73 -11.51 -20.63
CA ASN A 92 -0.01 -10.97 -21.79
C ASN A 92 0.56 -9.67 -22.39
N ASN A 93 1.80 -9.29 -22.08
CA ASN A 93 2.46 -8.06 -22.56
C ASN A 93 1.63 -6.75 -22.38
N ASN A 94 0.70 -6.73 -21.45
CA ASN A 94 -0.11 -5.56 -21.12
C ASN A 94 -0.06 -5.33 -19.60
N PHE A 95 0.48 -4.20 -19.19
CA PHE A 95 0.64 -3.86 -17.78
C PHE A 95 -0.69 -3.80 -17.01
N TYR A 96 -1.75 -3.31 -17.66
CA TYR A 96 -3.08 -3.19 -17.06
C TYR A 96 -4.00 -4.39 -17.29
N ASP A 97 -3.46 -5.51 -17.76
CA ASP A 97 -4.24 -6.75 -17.86
C ASP A 97 -4.73 -7.16 -16.45
N PRO A 98 -5.97 -7.68 -16.32
CA PRO A 98 -6.49 -8.17 -15.03
C PRO A 98 -5.57 -9.14 -14.28
N GLU A 99 -4.80 -9.95 -15.03
CA GLU A 99 -3.83 -10.87 -14.44
C GLU A 99 -2.60 -10.17 -13.82
N ASN A 100 -2.35 -8.92 -14.19
CA ASN A 100 -1.22 -8.10 -13.72
C ASN A 100 -1.63 -7.08 -12.64
N LEU A 101 -2.86 -7.05 -12.14
CA LEU A 101 -3.32 -6.08 -11.15
C LEU A 101 -2.45 -6.04 -9.89
N SER A 102 -1.99 -7.20 -9.42
CA SER A 102 -1.07 -7.24 -8.29
C SER A 102 0.29 -6.60 -8.64
N LEU A 103 0.77 -6.78 -9.87
CA LEU A 103 2.01 -6.18 -10.34
C LEU A 103 1.89 -4.66 -10.45
N VAL A 104 0.77 -4.15 -10.99
CA VAL A 104 0.45 -2.71 -11.01
C VAL A 104 0.51 -2.13 -9.60
N HIS A 105 -0.09 -2.82 -8.65
CA HIS A 105 -0.05 -2.41 -7.25
C HIS A 105 1.39 -2.34 -6.70
N TYR A 106 2.22 -3.38 -6.93
CA TYR A 106 3.61 -3.38 -6.47
C TYR A 106 4.44 -2.27 -7.10
N VAL A 107 4.25 -2.01 -8.41
CA VAL A 107 4.92 -0.91 -9.11
C VAL A 107 4.55 0.44 -8.50
N ASN A 108 3.27 0.68 -8.27
CA ASN A 108 2.82 1.93 -7.66
C ASN A 108 3.38 2.12 -6.25
N GLN A 109 3.41 1.08 -5.42
CA GLN A 109 3.97 1.16 -4.08
C GLN A 109 5.50 1.33 -4.11
N ALA A 110 6.21 0.68 -5.02
CA ALA A 110 7.65 0.85 -5.20
C ALA A 110 8.00 2.27 -5.68
N LEU A 111 7.25 2.83 -6.62
CA LEU A 111 7.42 4.22 -7.05
C LEU A 111 7.20 5.20 -5.89
N ARG A 112 6.13 5.02 -5.12
CA ARG A 112 5.87 5.86 -3.93
C ARG A 112 6.98 5.74 -2.90
N ALA A 113 7.42 4.53 -2.59
CA ALA A 113 8.50 4.28 -1.63
C ALA A 113 9.80 4.97 -2.03
N ASN A 114 10.18 4.91 -3.32
CA ASN A 114 11.42 5.48 -3.81
C ASN A 114 11.41 7.01 -3.96
N HIS A 115 10.23 7.63 -4.17
CA HIS A 115 10.17 9.04 -4.54
C HIS A 115 9.50 9.94 -3.51
N LEU A 116 8.63 9.41 -2.66
CA LEU A 116 7.86 10.22 -1.70
C LEU A 116 8.31 10.04 -0.25
N PHE A 117 9.01 8.96 0.07
CA PHE A 117 9.40 8.65 1.45
C PHE A 117 10.91 8.73 1.63
N GLN A 118 11.37 9.46 2.64
CA GLN A 118 12.77 9.72 2.91
C GLN A 118 13.19 9.12 4.26
N LYS A 119 14.26 8.32 4.24
CA LYS A 119 14.89 7.83 5.46
C LYS A 119 15.39 9.00 6.32
N GLY A 120 15.07 8.96 7.61
CA GLY A 120 15.40 10.02 8.57
C GLY A 120 14.34 11.12 8.69
N LYS A 121 13.38 11.18 7.77
CA LYS A 121 12.24 12.11 7.82
C LYS A 121 10.93 11.36 8.05
N ASP A 122 10.61 10.42 7.18
CA ASP A 122 9.33 9.71 7.20
C ASP A 122 9.46 8.37 7.92
N TYR A 123 10.65 7.78 7.91
CA TYR A 123 10.94 6.51 8.58
C TYR A 123 12.41 6.39 8.99
N ILE A 124 12.70 5.50 9.93
CA ILE A 124 14.05 5.05 10.28
C ILE A 124 14.14 3.53 10.25
N ILE A 125 15.37 3.03 10.19
CA ILE A 125 15.64 1.61 10.37
C ILE A 125 16.32 1.44 11.74
N GLN A 126 15.68 0.67 12.61
CA GLN A 126 16.18 0.38 13.94
C GLN A 126 15.99 -1.11 14.25
N ASN A 127 17.05 -1.79 14.66
CA ASN A 127 17.05 -3.24 14.91
C ASN A 127 16.53 -4.05 13.72
N ASP A 128 17.02 -3.76 12.52
CA ASP A 128 16.60 -4.36 11.23
C ASP A 128 15.08 -4.26 10.96
N SER A 129 14.42 -3.31 11.58
CA SER A 129 12.99 -3.05 11.39
C SER A 129 12.75 -1.61 11.00
N LEU A 130 11.86 -1.40 10.04
CA LEU A 130 11.40 -0.09 9.63
C LEU A 130 10.43 0.47 10.67
N LYS A 131 10.70 1.69 11.15
CA LYS A 131 9.87 2.42 12.10
C LYS A 131 9.39 3.71 11.45
N ILE A 132 8.12 4.01 11.59
CA ILE A 132 7.52 5.25 11.08
C ILE A 132 7.87 6.41 12.00
N ILE A 133 8.17 7.56 11.41
CA ILE A 133 8.29 8.84 12.12
C ILE A 133 6.97 9.60 11.92
N ASP A 134 6.40 10.10 13.00
CA ASP A 134 5.25 11.00 12.93
C ASP A 134 5.68 12.36 12.37
N GLU A 135 5.08 12.76 11.27
CA GLU A 135 5.41 14.00 10.55
C GLU A 135 5.22 15.25 11.43
N LEU A 136 4.25 15.23 12.36
CA LEU A 136 3.92 16.38 13.20
C LEU A 136 4.80 16.48 14.44
N THR A 137 5.10 15.36 15.08
CA THR A 137 5.81 15.34 16.37
C THR A 137 7.27 14.92 16.27
N GLY A 138 7.67 14.35 15.12
CA GLY A 138 9.00 13.78 14.93
C GLY A 138 9.27 12.52 15.79
N ARG A 139 8.23 11.96 16.41
CA ARG A 139 8.36 10.77 17.27
C ARG A 139 8.24 9.49 16.48
N ILE A 140 8.94 8.47 16.92
CA ILE A 140 8.84 7.11 16.38
C ILE A 140 7.49 6.52 16.83
N LEU A 141 6.71 6.04 15.86
CA LEU A 141 5.45 5.37 16.09
C LEU A 141 5.69 3.86 16.23
N GLU A 142 5.79 3.41 17.45
CA GLU A 142 5.98 1.99 17.75
C GLU A 142 4.75 1.16 17.37
N GLY A 143 5.01 0.01 16.71
CA GLY A 143 3.95 -0.94 16.34
C GLY A 143 3.04 -0.49 15.18
N ARG A 144 3.25 0.69 14.60
CA ARG A 144 2.53 1.13 13.39
C ARG A 144 3.27 0.71 12.14
N ARG A 145 2.50 0.42 11.09
CA ARG A 145 3.00 0.10 9.74
C ARG A 145 2.26 0.95 8.71
N PHE A 146 2.95 1.29 7.62
CA PHE A 146 2.26 1.86 6.45
C PHE A 146 1.30 0.82 5.87
N GLY A 147 0.13 1.28 5.43
CA GLY A 147 -0.86 0.44 4.79
C GLY A 147 -0.54 0.10 3.33
N ASP A 148 -1.44 -0.68 2.72
CA ASP A 148 -1.49 -0.94 1.29
C ASP A 148 -0.19 -1.49 0.65
N GLY A 149 0.63 -2.22 1.41
CA GLY A 149 1.88 -2.77 0.91
C GLY A 149 3.04 -1.78 0.82
N LEU A 150 2.85 -0.50 1.16
CA LEU A 150 3.91 0.51 1.16
C LEU A 150 5.02 0.16 2.14
N HIS A 151 4.68 -0.41 3.31
CA HIS A 151 5.68 -0.82 4.29
C HIS A 151 6.64 -1.86 3.71
N GLN A 152 6.11 -2.88 3.03
CA GLN A 152 6.90 -3.91 2.34
C GLN A 152 7.73 -3.33 1.18
N ALA A 153 7.19 -2.34 0.46
CA ALA A 153 7.93 -1.66 -0.59
C ALA A 153 9.10 -0.83 -0.05
N LEU A 154 8.97 -0.26 1.16
CA LEU A 154 10.05 0.46 1.84
C LEU A 154 11.10 -0.46 2.47
N GLU A 155 10.71 -1.70 2.82
CA GLU A 155 11.61 -2.73 3.33
C GLU A 155 12.38 -3.47 2.22
N ALA A 156 11.97 -3.31 0.94
CA ALA A 156 12.57 -3.97 -0.23
C ALA A 156 13.86 -3.31 -0.70
#